data_65323e5a6eda42a675ca3509a8fec725
#
_entry.id   65323e5a6eda42a675ca3509a8fec725
#
_cell.length_a   1.000
_cell.length_b   1.000
_cell.length_c   1.000
_cell.angle_alpha   90.00
_cell.angle_beta   90.00
_cell.angle_gamma   90.00
#
_symmetry.space_group_name_H-M   'P 1'
#
loop_
_entity.id
_entity.type
_entity.pdbx_description
1 polymer ?
#
loop_
_entity_poly.entity_id
_entity_poly.type
_entity_poly.pdbx_seq_one_letter_code
_entity_poly.pdbx_strand_id
1 'polypeptide(L)'
;MDMSITSRDYVSATNPDCKAKQYTITIDGGYEASVITYGAVITDLIVPDKDGKPTDIMLGCKGLDEYMGNGANHGAVIGRSANRIKDASFVIDGVKYQIPKNEGENNLHSRNPGYQNVFWDAEILSEEEADEIILDSKIAGIPGCDGGAVLLSYTSPDGATGFPGNLDTKVLYCWLEDKTFLILYCGKTDKDTIFAPTNHAYFNLRGENAEGTVNNDLIMINSDKITIKDDMNVPTGELKDVEGTVFDCREYRFIGELNDSDDHQMVISKGIDQNFCLNTTAGTFSFAAAVTSPESGITMECLTDLPGIQIYAGNNLGSPLDIKTTKAYGQYDAICLEAQLVPNAVNLTGFDSPVIKAGKKVYHACGYRFV
;
A
#
# COMPACT_ATOMS: atom_id res chain seq x y z
N MET A 1 6.41 12.41 25.49
CA MET A 1 7.49 11.40 25.35
C MET A 1 8.43 11.96 24.32
N ASP A 2 9.73 11.83 24.51
CA ASP A 2 10.66 12.33 23.50
C ASP A 2 10.48 11.49 22.22
N MET A 3 10.43 12.14 21.08
CA MET A 3 10.41 11.53 19.76
C MET A 3 11.62 10.61 19.61
N SER A 4 11.40 9.38 19.18
CA SER A 4 12.50 8.43 19.09
C SER A 4 12.31 7.44 17.95
N ILE A 5 13.44 7.14 17.30
CA ILE A 5 13.53 5.97 16.42
C ILE A 5 14.39 4.92 17.11
N THR A 6 13.80 3.76 17.36
CA THR A 6 14.52 2.63 17.93
C THR A 6 14.64 1.51 16.90
N SER A 7 15.64 0.61 17.09
CA SER A 7 15.77 -0.54 16.21
C SER A 7 16.12 -1.81 17.00
N ARG A 8 15.66 -2.94 16.44
CA ARG A 8 16.01 -4.28 16.96
C ARG A 8 16.18 -5.28 15.82
N ASP A 9 16.86 -6.39 16.11
CA ASP A 9 16.86 -7.52 15.20
C ASP A 9 15.47 -8.19 15.19
N TYR A 10 14.96 -8.47 13.99
CA TYR A 10 13.73 -9.21 13.74
C TYR A 10 14.12 -10.56 13.15
N VAL A 11 14.27 -11.56 14.00
CA VAL A 11 14.97 -12.80 13.68
C VAL A 11 13.98 -13.89 13.32
N SER A 12 14.31 -14.70 12.30
CA SER A 12 13.59 -15.91 11.97
C SER A 12 13.63 -16.91 13.14
N ALA A 13 12.48 -17.49 13.50
CA ALA A 13 12.40 -18.49 14.54
C ALA A 13 13.00 -19.83 14.10
N THR A 14 13.01 -20.11 12.80
CA THR A 14 13.52 -21.37 12.22
C THR A 14 14.98 -21.28 11.76
N ASN A 15 15.49 -20.08 11.47
CA ASN A 15 16.85 -19.83 11.03
C ASN A 15 17.43 -18.56 11.69
N PRO A 16 18.18 -18.66 12.79
CA PRO A 16 18.73 -17.49 13.50
C PRO A 16 19.70 -16.62 12.69
N ASP A 17 20.25 -17.14 11.59
CA ASP A 17 21.10 -16.38 10.68
C ASP A 17 20.29 -15.53 9.68
N CYS A 18 19.01 -15.84 9.53
CA CYS A 18 18.08 -15.03 8.71
C CYS A 18 17.47 -13.93 9.58
N LYS A 19 17.84 -12.68 9.29
CA LYS A 19 17.44 -11.52 10.09
C LYS A 19 17.00 -10.38 9.20
N ALA A 20 15.88 -9.78 9.58
CA ALA A 20 15.52 -8.41 9.23
C ALA A 20 15.87 -7.48 10.42
N LYS A 21 15.87 -6.18 10.18
CA LYS A 21 15.82 -5.18 11.25
C LYS A 21 14.42 -4.58 11.31
N GLN A 22 13.92 -4.42 12.53
CA GLN A 22 12.70 -3.63 12.77
C GLN A 22 13.11 -2.25 13.29
N TYR A 23 12.48 -1.23 12.77
CA TYR A 23 12.58 0.15 13.20
C TYR A 23 11.22 0.61 13.69
N THR A 24 11.19 1.23 14.85
CA THR A 24 9.97 1.79 15.44
C THR A 24 10.12 3.30 15.55
N ILE A 25 9.21 4.03 14.93
CA ILE A 25 9.14 5.49 14.91
C ILE A 25 8.01 5.91 15.83
N THR A 26 8.32 6.63 16.91
CA THR A 26 7.34 7.09 17.90
C THR A 26 7.32 8.61 17.93
N ILE A 27 6.13 9.21 17.92
CA ILE A 27 5.91 10.64 18.11
C ILE A 27 4.96 10.91 19.28
N ASP A 28 4.83 12.17 19.67
CA ASP A 28 3.93 12.57 20.76
C ASP A 28 2.45 12.28 20.44
N GLY A 29 1.69 12.00 21.49
CA GLY A 29 0.26 11.70 21.39
C GLY A 29 -0.06 10.21 21.30
N GLY A 30 0.96 9.31 21.41
CA GLY A 30 0.75 7.86 21.42
C GLY A 30 0.72 7.22 20.03
N TYR A 31 1.31 7.88 19.04
CA TYR A 31 1.46 7.37 17.68
C TYR A 31 2.77 6.62 17.53
N GLU A 32 2.70 5.41 17.00
CA GLU A 32 3.86 4.55 16.75
C GLU A 32 3.69 3.79 15.44
N ALA A 33 4.76 3.69 14.66
CA ALA A 33 4.81 2.86 13.47
C ALA A 33 6.08 2.00 13.49
N SER A 34 5.95 0.72 13.21
CA SER A 34 7.09 -0.19 13.07
C SER A 34 7.20 -0.71 11.65
N VAL A 35 8.43 -0.71 11.12
CA VAL A 35 8.74 -1.22 9.78
C VAL A 35 9.90 -2.21 9.85
N ILE A 36 9.90 -3.24 9.00
CA ILE A 36 11.02 -4.20 8.89
C ILE A 36 11.70 -4.13 7.54
N THR A 37 13.00 -4.50 7.52
CA THR A 37 13.79 -4.49 6.28
C THR A 37 13.44 -5.62 5.30
N TYR A 38 12.68 -6.64 5.69
CA TYR A 38 12.13 -7.60 4.74
C TYR A 38 10.84 -7.06 4.14
N GLY A 39 10.77 -6.98 2.81
CA GLY A 39 9.59 -6.49 2.08
C GLY A 39 9.24 -5.02 2.33
N ALA A 40 10.09 -4.29 3.06
CA ALA A 40 9.78 -2.94 3.56
C ALA A 40 8.41 -2.90 4.27
N VAL A 41 8.11 -3.95 5.04
CA VAL A 41 6.80 -4.20 5.65
C VAL A 41 6.55 -3.25 6.82
N ILE A 42 5.36 -2.62 6.84
CA ILE A 42 4.81 -2.00 8.04
C ILE A 42 4.22 -3.12 8.90
N THR A 43 4.82 -3.37 10.06
CA THR A 43 4.38 -4.44 10.97
C THR A 43 3.36 -3.97 12.00
N ASP A 44 3.48 -2.72 12.44
CA ASP A 44 2.63 -2.14 13.47
C ASP A 44 2.30 -0.69 13.11
N LEU A 45 1.07 -0.29 13.39
CA LEU A 45 0.64 1.10 13.33
C LEU A 45 -0.30 1.33 14.52
N ILE A 46 0.24 1.94 15.57
CA ILE A 46 -0.45 2.14 16.83
C ILE A 46 -0.92 3.59 16.89
N VAL A 47 -2.20 3.79 17.13
CA VAL A 47 -2.83 5.09 17.24
C VAL A 47 -3.80 5.12 18.42
N PRO A 48 -4.08 6.27 19.04
CA PRO A 48 -5.06 6.36 20.11
C PRO A 48 -6.48 6.16 19.56
N ASP A 49 -7.31 5.39 20.27
CA ASP A 49 -8.75 5.34 20.03
C ASP A 49 -9.46 6.55 20.71
N LYS A 50 -10.79 6.59 20.61
CA LYS A 50 -11.63 7.66 21.21
C LYS A 50 -11.47 7.85 22.73
N ASP A 51 -10.98 6.82 23.42
CA ASP A 51 -10.74 6.83 24.87
C ASP A 51 -9.25 7.09 25.19
N GLY A 52 -8.43 7.36 24.17
CA GLY A 52 -6.98 7.57 24.26
C GLY A 52 -6.17 6.29 24.47
N LYS A 53 -6.78 5.12 24.27
CA LYS A 53 -6.09 3.84 24.40
C LYS A 53 -5.27 3.54 23.12
N PRO A 54 -3.97 3.22 23.26
CA PRO A 54 -3.17 2.75 22.13
C PRO A 54 -3.78 1.51 21.47
N THR A 55 -4.06 1.60 20.18
CA THR A 55 -4.70 0.55 19.39
C THR A 55 -3.85 0.26 18.16
N ASP A 56 -3.33 -0.96 18.06
CA ASP A 56 -2.64 -1.42 16.87
C ASP A 56 -3.68 -1.79 15.80
N ILE A 57 -3.72 -1.01 14.73
CA ILE A 57 -4.72 -1.15 13.67
C ILE A 57 -4.22 -1.98 12.46
N MET A 58 -2.97 -2.51 12.52
CA MET A 58 -2.38 -3.27 11.42
C MET A 58 -2.53 -4.77 11.60
N LEU A 59 -3.19 -5.44 10.66
CA LEU A 59 -3.04 -6.88 10.52
C LEU A 59 -1.63 -7.23 10.04
N GLY A 60 -1.13 -8.40 10.45
CA GLY A 60 0.22 -8.80 10.11
C GLY A 60 0.46 -10.29 10.32
N CYS A 61 1.73 -10.66 10.43
CA CYS A 61 2.17 -12.01 10.71
C CYS A 61 2.92 -12.09 12.04
N LYS A 62 2.97 -13.28 12.62
CA LYS A 62 3.54 -13.54 13.93
C LYS A 62 5.05 -13.27 14.00
N GLY A 63 5.75 -13.49 12.90
CA GLY A 63 7.20 -13.32 12.83
C GLY A 63 7.73 -13.30 11.40
N LEU A 64 9.06 -13.24 11.27
CA LEU A 64 9.73 -13.12 9.97
C LEU A 64 9.44 -14.32 9.05
N ASP A 65 9.38 -15.53 9.62
CA ASP A 65 9.14 -16.75 8.84
C ASP A 65 7.77 -16.73 8.17
N GLU A 66 6.76 -16.27 8.91
CA GLU A 66 5.40 -16.12 8.40
C GLU A 66 5.31 -15.01 7.34
N TYR A 67 5.99 -13.87 7.53
CA TYR A 67 6.08 -12.84 6.49
C TYR A 67 6.73 -13.37 5.21
N MET A 68 7.80 -14.17 5.31
CA MET A 68 8.45 -14.79 4.15
C MET A 68 7.59 -15.83 3.45
N GLY A 69 6.70 -16.51 4.17
CA GLY A 69 5.79 -17.55 3.66
C GLY A 69 4.40 -17.03 3.25
N ASN A 70 4.03 -15.81 3.65
CA ASN A 70 2.67 -15.30 3.49
C ASN A 70 2.42 -14.75 2.08
N GLY A 71 1.35 -15.23 1.45
CA GLY A 71 0.92 -14.75 0.14
C GLY A 71 0.06 -13.48 0.17
N ALA A 72 -0.45 -13.05 1.34
CA ALA A 72 -1.31 -11.88 1.46
C ALA A 72 -0.55 -10.55 1.41
N ASN A 73 0.78 -10.57 1.59
CA ASN A 73 1.66 -9.39 1.55
C ASN A 73 1.35 -8.33 2.62
N HIS A 74 0.93 -8.75 3.81
CA HIS A 74 0.58 -7.83 4.91
C HIS A 74 1.61 -6.72 5.09
N GLY A 75 1.20 -5.46 4.90
CA GLY A 75 2.00 -4.27 5.12
C GLY A 75 3.19 -4.06 4.17
N ALA A 76 3.39 -4.94 3.20
CA ALA A 76 4.57 -4.93 2.34
C ALA A 76 4.51 -3.85 1.24
N VAL A 77 5.68 -3.36 0.86
CA VAL A 77 5.82 -2.59 -0.38
C VAL A 77 5.74 -3.53 -1.58
N ILE A 78 4.85 -3.21 -2.49
CA ILE A 78 4.62 -3.95 -3.73
C ILE A 78 5.34 -3.23 -4.88
N GLY A 79 6.06 -3.97 -5.70
CA GLY A 79 6.77 -3.44 -6.87
C GLY A 79 7.55 -4.53 -7.64
N ARG A 80 8.04 -4.19 -8.85
CA ARG A 80 8.03 -2.85 -9.50
C ARG A 80 6.63 -2.34 -9.87
N SER A 81 5.67 -3.25 -10.18
CA SER A 81 4.29 -2.92 -10.50
C SER A 81 3.36 -3.55 -9.48
N ALA A 82 2.57 -2.72 -8.85
CA ALA A 82 1.43 -3.14 -8.06
C ALA A 82 0.30 -3.66 -8.95
N ASN A 83 -0.62 -4.41 -8.36
CA ASN A 83 -1.81 -4.95 -9.01
C ASN A 83 -1.47 -5.79 -10.28
N ARG A 84 -2.38 -5.85 -11.24
CA ARG A 84 -2.31 -6.78 -12.38
C ARG A 84 -1.70 -6.17 -13.64
N ILE A 85 -0.88 -6.97 -14.34
CA ILE A 85 -0.47 -6.73 -15.73
C ILE A 85 -1.05 -7.87 -16.58
N LYS A 86 -1.91 -7.52 -17.54
CA LYS A 86 -2.58 -8.46 -18.44
C LYS A 86 -1.58 -9.29 -19.23
N ASP A 87 -1.88 -10.58 -19.41
CA ASP A 87 -1.05 -11.56 -20.14
C ASP A 87 0.42 -11.60 -19.65
N ALA A 88 0.68 -11.07 -18.46
CA ALA A 88 2.01 -10.94 -17.87
C ALA A 88 3.02 -10.34 -18.87
N SER A 89 2.60 -9.38 -19.69
CA SER A 89 3.45 -8.77 -20.73
C SER A 89 3.12 -7.31 -20.97
N PHE A 90 4.11 -6.57 -21.46
CA PHE A 90 3.97 -5.16 -21.82
C PHE A 90 4.96 -4.76 -22.89
N VAL A 91 4.77 -3.59 -23.49
CA VAL A 91 5.67 -3.04 -24.51
C VAL A 91 6.20 -1.69 -24.05
N ILE A 92 7.53 -1.50 -24.12
CA ILE A 92 8.19 -0.21 -23.92
C ILE A 92 9.03 0.07 -25.17
N ASP A 93 8.81 1.21 -25.81
CA ASP A 93 9.53 1.67 -27.00
C ASP A 93 9.62 0.60 -28.11
N GLY A 94 8.51 -0.14 -28.34
CA GLY A 94 8.40 -1.18 -29.35
C GLY A 94 9.01 -2.54 -28.97
N VAL A 95 9.64 -2.65 -27.81
CA VAL A 95 10.19 -3.92 -27.29
C VAL A 95 9.17 -4.57 -26.36
N LYS A 96 8.80 -5.82 -26.66
CA LYS A 96 7.93 -6.60 -25.79
C LYS A 96 8.72 -7.26 -24.68
N TYR A 97 8.23 -7.10 -23.46
CA TYR A 97 8.75 -7.73 -22.25
C TYR A 97 7.75 -8.76 -21.73
N GLN A 98 8.24 -9.92 -21.33
CA GLN A 98 7.47 -10.97 -20.70
C GLN A 98 7.92 -11.13 -19.26
N ILE A 99 6.97 -11.04 -18.32
CA ILE A 99 7.19 -11.27 -16.91
C ILE A 99 6.53 -12.57 -16.46
N PRO A 100 6.85 -13.14 -15.29
CA PRO A 100 6.26 -14.39 -14.83
C PRO A 100 4.74 -14.29 -14.68
N LYS A 101 4.03 -15.28 -15.16
CA LYS A 101 2.62 -15.50 -14.84
C LYS A 101 2.52 -16.08 -13.43
N ASN A 102 1.73 -15.47 -12.57
CA ASN A 102 1.54 -15.93 -11.19
C ASN A 102 0.09 -15.90 -10.72
N GLU A 103 -0.81 -15.43 -11.61
CA GLU A 103 -2.25 -15.46 -11.40
C GLU A 103 -2.94 -15.78 -12.75
N GLY A 104 -3.14 -17.08 -13.04
CA GLY A 104 -3.60 -17.52 -14.35
C GLY A 104 -2.63 -17.05 -15.45
N GLU A 105 -3.15 -16.33 -16.45
CA GLU A 105 -2.34 -15.76 -17.53
C GLU A 105 -1.67 -14.42 -17.17
N ASN A 106 -2.05 -13.80 -16.05
CA ASN A 106 -1.63 -12.47 -15.65
C ASN A 106 -0.44 -12.50 -14.69
N ASN A 107 0.16 -11.32 -14.48
CA ASN A 107 1.06 -11.08 -13.34
C ASN A 107 0.35 -10.21 -12.32
N LEU A 108 0.38 -10.63 -11.06
CA LEU A 108 -0.11 -9.89 -9.91
C LEU A 108 1.06 -9.51 -9.00
N HIS A 109 1.21 -8.22 -8.69
CA HIS A 109 2.15 -7.69 -7.70
C HIS A 109 3.64 -7.98 -7.99
N SER A 110 4.02 -8.16 -9.25
CA SER A 110 5.43 -8.40 -9.66
C SER A 110 6.15 -9.51 -8.90
N ARG A 111 5.44 -10.51 -8.37
CA ARG A 111 5.99 -11.55 -7.50
C ARG A 111 7.09 -12.39 -8.17
N ASN A 112 7.97 -12.92 -7.30
CA ASN A 112 8.98 -13.96 -7.49
C ASN A 112 10.28 -13.53 -8.20
N PRO A 113 11.12 -12.73 -7.51
CA PRO A 113 10.88 -11.95 -6.30
C PRO A 113 10.40 -10.54 -6.62
N GLY A 114 9.26 -10.12 -6.04
CA GLY A 114 8.87 -8.72 -5.99
C GLY A 114 9.51 -8.00 -4.80
N TYR A 115 9.23 -6.71 -4.63
CA TYR A 115 9.74 -5.90 -3.53
C TYR A 115 9.36 -6.45 -2.15
N GLN A 116 8.19 -7.10 -2.05
CA GLN A 116 7.68 -7.76 -0.86
C GLN A 116 8.47 -9.01 -0.44
N ASN A 117 9.36 -9.52 -1.29
CA ASN A 117 10.07 -10.78 -1.06
C ASN A 117 11.60 -10.61 -0.95
N VAL A 118 12.09 -9.40 -0.75
CA VAL A 118 13.52 -9.08 -0.67
C VAL A 118 13.86 -8.36 0.63
N PHE A 119 15.13 -8.44 1.03
CA PHE A 119 15.66 -7.62 2.11
C PHE A 119 16.11 -6.26 1.56
N TRP A 120 15.80 -5.22 2.30
CA TRP A 120 16.16 -3.82 2.00
C TRP A 120 17.26 -3.36 2.96
N ASP A 121 18.14 -2.51 2.48
CA ASP A 121 19.03 -1.75 3.33
C ASP A 121 18.24 -0.64 4.02
N ALA A 122 18.66 -0.23 5.23
CA ALA A 122 17.95 0.77 6.01
C ALA A 122 18.90 1.79 6.62
N GLU A 123 18.45 3.03 6.66
CA GLU A 123 19.11 4.18 7.26
C GLU A 123 18.11 4.96 8.11
N ILE A 124 18.54 5.43 9.29
CA ILE A 124 17.78 6.37 10.10
C ILE A 124 18.21 7.77 9.68
N LEU A 125 17.25 8.62 9.37
CA LEU A 125 17.46 10.01 8.99
C LEU A 125 16.96 10.94 10.09
N SER A 126 17.63 12.08 10.24
CA SER A 126 17.12 13.21 11.01
C SER A 126 15.88 13.80 10.31
N GLU A 127 15.14 14.63 11.05
CA GLU A 127 14.02 15.40 10.53
C GLU A 127 14.43 16.28 9.33
N GLU A 128 15.57 17.01 9.44
CA GLU A 128 16.11 17.85 8.36
C GLU A 128 16.43 17.04 7.10
N GLU A 129 17.08 15.87 7.24
CA GLU A 129 17.40 14.98 6.09
C GLU A 129 16.13 14.41 5.45
N ALA A 130 15.10 14.09 6.25
CA ALA A 130 13.81 13.64 5.76
C ALA A 130 13.09 14.76 4.97
N ASP A 131 13.08 15.98 5.50
CA ASP A 131 12.49 17.14 4.85
C ASP A 131 13.18 17.48 3.53
N GLU A 132 14.50 17.34 3.42
CA GLU A 132 15.22 17.49 2.16
C GLU A 132 14.72 16.51 1.09
N ILE A 133 14.45 15.25 1.47
CA ILE A 133 13.90 14.25 0.53
C ILE A 133 12.45 14.57 0.14
N ILE A 134 11.62 15.00 1.10
CA ILE A 134 10.24 15.44 0.86
C ILE A 134 10.23 16.61 -0.12
N LEU A 135 11.09 17.60 0.09
CA LEU A 135 11.22 18.77 -0.80
C LEU A 135 11.73 18.39 -2.21
N ASP A 136 12.70 17.46 -2.30
CA ASP A 136 13.21 16.97 -3.61
C ASP A 136 12.11 16.24 -4.42
N SER A 137 11.11 15.67 -3.76
CA SER A 137 9.97 15.02 -4.42
C SER A 137 9.16 15.98 -5.28
N LYS A 138 9.10 17.25 -4.90
CA LYS A 138 8.28 18.32 -5.52
C LYS A 138 6.78 18.04 -5.50
N ILE A 139 6.33 17.09 -4.69
CA ILE A 139 4.92 16.82 -4.46
C ILE A 139 4.42 17.92 -3.50
N ALA A 140 3.46 18.70 -3.97
CA ALA A 140 2.93 19.80 -3.18
C ALA A 140 2.01 19.27 -2.06
N GLY A 141 2.01 19.97 -0.91
CA GLY A 141 1.05 19.72 0.18
C GLY A 141 1.46 18.61 1.16
N ILE A 142 2.67 18.07 1.09
CA ILE A 142 3.22 17.20 2.14
C ILE A 142 3.71 18.12 3.28
N PRO A 143 3.20 17.95 4.52
CA PRO A 143 3.73 18.65 5.69
C PRO A 143 5.18 18.26 6.01
N GLY A 144 5.81 18.98 6.95
CA GLY A 144 7.14 18.63 7.44
C GLY A 144 7.16 17.30 8.20
N CYS A 145 8.32 16.69 8.26
CA CYS A 145 8.59 15.48 9.05
C CYS A 145 8.51 15.80 10.55
N ASP A 146 7.97 14.90 11.35
CA ASP A 146 7.91 14.98 12.81
C ASP A 146 8.85 13.90 13.39
N GLY A 147 10.05 14.31 13.84
CA GLY A 147 10.94 13.48 14.64
C GLY A 147 11.88 12.53 13.91
N GLY A 148 12.02 12.65 12.58
CA GLY A 148 12.93 11.85 11.78
C GLY A 148 12.26 10.69 11.03
N ALA A 149 13.06 9.95 10.25
CA ALA A 149 12.56 8.99 9.29
C ALA A 149 13.39 7.71 9.22
N VAL A 150 12.80 6.65 8.66
CA VAL A 150 13.50 5.45 8.23
C VAL A 150 13.47 5.39 6.71
N LEU A 151 14.64 5.40 6.09
CA LEU A 151 14.82 5.25 4.64
C LEU A 151 15.23 3.82 4.33
N LEU A 152 14.38 3.10 3.61
CA LEU A 152 14.69 1.78 3.08
C LEU A 152 15.12 1.89 1.61
N SER A 153 16.12 1.11 1.19
CA SER A 153 16.63 1.12 -0.19
C SER A 153 16.88 -0.28 -0.73
N TYR A 154 16.55 -0.47 -2.01
CA TYR A 154 16.77 -1.71 -2.73
C TYR A 154 17.03 -1.43 -4.21
N THR A 155 18.08 -2.05 -4.78
CA THR A 155 18.32 -2.04 -6.22
C THR A 155 17.80 -3.31 -6.85
N SER A 156 16.70 -3.21 -7.61
CA SER A 156 16.18 -4.31 -8.42
C SER A 156 17.01 -4.41 -9.71
N PRO A 157 17.76 -5.52 -9.96
CA PRO A 157 18.67 -5.61 -11.09
C PRO A 157 17.95 -5.72 -12.45
N ASP A 158 18.68 -5.34 -13.52
CA ASP A 158 18.20 -5.50 -14.91
C ASP A 158 17.78 -6.95 -15.18
N GLY A 159 16.58 -7.14 -15.73
CA GLY A 159 16.01 -8.45 -16.01
C GLY A 159 15.37 -9.14 -14.79
N ALA A 160 15.46 -8.58 -13.59
CA ALA A 160 14.76 -9.12 -12.44
C ALA A 160 13.27 -9.26 -12.74
N THR A 161 12.74 -10.48 -12.57
CA THR A 161 11.36 -10.83 -12.92
C THR A 161 10.92 -10.38 -14.32
N GLY A 162 11.86 -10.22 -15.27
CA GLY A 162 11.61 -9.84 -16.66
C GLY A 162 11.48 -8.33 -16.91
N PHE A 163 11.61 -7.49 -15.89
CA PHE A 163 11.59 -6.03 -16.07
C PHE A 163 12.96 -5.51 -16.53
N PRO A 164 13.01 -4.56 -17.50
CA PRO A 164 14.27 -3.97 -17.96
C PRO A 164 14.85 -2.98 -16.97
N GLY A 165 16.18 -2.82 -17.03
CA GLY A 165 16.96 -1.81 -16.30
C GLY A 165 17.21 -2.14 -14.83
N ASN A 166 18.32 -1.62 -14.33
CA ASN A 166 18.54 -1.54 -12.89
C ASN A 166 17.66 -0.42 -12.33
N LEU A 167 16.87 -0.73 -11.31
CA LEU A 167 15.96 0.21 -10.69
C LEU A 167 16.33 0.39 -9.22
N ASP A 168 16.93 1.53 -8.90
CA ASP A 168 17.16 1.96 -7.53
C ASP A 168 15.84 2.47 -6.95
N THR A 169 15.36 1.82 -5.92
CA THR A 169 14.13 2.19 -5.23
C THR A 169 14.44 2.56 -3.79
N LYS A 170 13.86 3.67 -3.35
CA LYS A 170 13.89 4.10 -1.95
C LYS A 170 12.48 4.29 -1.46
N VAL A 171 12.24 3.97 -0.18
CA VAL A 171 10.99 4.19 0.53
C VAL A 171 11.29 4.88 1.84
N LEU A 172 10.79 6.11 2.00
CA LEU A 172 10.89 6.87 3.23
C LEU A 172 9.61 6.65 4.06
N TYR A 173 9.79 6.29 5.30
CA TYR A 173 8.74 6.18 6.30
C TYR A 173 8.96 7.21 7.40
N CYS A 174 8.00 8.08 7.65
CA CYS A 174 8.02 9.03 8.74
C CYS A 174 6.61 9.42 9.18
N TRP A 175 6.50 9.97 10.37
CA TRP A 175 5.34 10.75 10.76
C TRP A 175 5.50 12.19 10.28
N LEU A 176 4.39 12.84 9.93
CA LEU A 176 4.34 14.25 9.58
C LEU A 176 3.71 15.04 10.73
N GLU A 177 3.94 16.37 10.75
CA GLU A 177 3.44 17.27 11.78
C GLU A 177 1.92 17.20 12.02
N ASP A 178 1.15 16.79 11.01
CA ASP A 178 -0.32 16.66 11.06
C ASP A 178 -0.82 15.23 11.42
N LYS A 179 0.06 14.40 11.97
CA LYS A 179 -0.21 13.00 12.36
C LYS A 179 -0.52 12.09 11.14
N THR A 180 0.04 12.41 9.99
CA THR A 180 0.06 11.52 8.83
C THR A 180 1.27 10.59 8.90
N PHE A 181 1.09 9.29 8.77
CA PHE A 181 2.18 8.35 8.53
C PHE A 181 2.45 8.31 7.02
N LEU A 182 3.57 8.89 6.61
CA LEU A 182 3.96 9.03 5.21
C LEU A 182 4.72 7.80 4.71
N ILE A 183 4.43 7.39 3.49
CA ILE A 183 5.18 6.44 2.67
C ILE A 183 5.56 7.18 1.38
N LEU A 184 6.82 7.60 1.25
CA LEU A 184 7.30 8.29 0.06
C LEU A 184 8.21 7.36 -0.75
N TYR A 185 7.76 6.99 -1.93
CA TYR A 185 8.50 6.14 -2.86
C TYR A 185 9.36 6.99 -3.79
N CYS A 186 10.58 6.55 -4.07
CA CYS A 186 11.47 7.14 -5.06
C CYS A 186 12.05 6.05 -5.95
N GLY A 187 11.91 6.18 -7.27
CA GLY A 187 12.51 5.29 -8.26
C GLY A 187 13.47 6.02 -9.19
N LYS A 188 14.65 5.43 -9.47
CA LYS A 188 15.60 5.90 -10.48
C LYS A 188 16.18 4.71 -11.23
N THR A 189 16.19 4.76 -12.57
CA THR A 189 16.58 3.64 -13.42
C THR A 189 17.64 4.04 -14.45
N ASP A 190 18.42 3.06 -14.94
CA ASP A 190 19.37 3.21 -16.05
C ASP A 190 18.76 2.88 -17.42
N LYS A 191 17.56 2.27 -17.47
CA LYS A 191 16.78 2.00 -18.68
C LYS A 191 15.32 2.30 -18.45
N ASP A 192 14.58 2.61 -19.51
CA ASP A 192 13.13 2.76 -19.40
C ASP A 192 12.49 1.50 -18.82
N THR A 193 11.72 1.65 -17.75
CA THR A 193 11.12 0.54 -17.02
C THR A 193 9.84 0.95 -16.31
N ILE A 194 9.10 -0.02 -15.77
CA ILE A 194 7.91 0.23 -14.96
C ILE A 194 8.32 0.56 -13.51
N PHE A 195 7.69 1.61 -12.97
CA PHE A 195 7.72 1.95 -11.55
C PHE A 195 6.33 2.38 -11.10
N ALA A 196 5.57 1.46 -10.51
CA ALA A 196 4.20 1.65 -10.03
C ALA A 196 4.05 0.94 -8.67
N PRO A 197 4.73 1.43 -7.62
CA PRO A 197 4.67 0.82 -6.30
C PRO A 197 3.36 1.14 -5.58
N THR A 198 3.03 0.33 -4.58
CA THR A 198 2.05 0.62 -3.53
C THR A 198 2.47 -0.04 -2.22
N ASN A 199 1.71 0.19 -1.15
CA ASN A 199 1.82 -0.56 0.10
C ASN A 199 0.53 -1.36 0.34
N HIS A 200 0.66 -2.63 0.71
CA HIS A 200 -0.45 -3.55 0.91
C HIS A 200 -0.80 -3.69 2.40
N ALA A 201 -0.99 -2.54 3.05
CA ALA A 201 -1.41 -2.48 4.45
C ALA A 201 -2.86 -2.94 4.62
N TYR A 202 -3.10 -3.81 5.59
CA TYR A 202 -4.43 -4.27 5.99
C TYR A 202 -4.81 -3.62 7.31
N PHE A 203 -5.83 -2.79 7.31
CA PHE A 203 -6.27 -2.03 8.46
C PHE A 203 -7.54 -2.60 9.09
N ASN A 204 -7.53 -2.77 10.41
CA ASN A 204 -8.71 -2.93 11.24
C ASN A 204 -8.72 -1.83 12.30
N LEU A 205 -9.49 -0.78 12.08
CA LEU A 205 -9.50 0.39 12.97
C LEU A 205 -10.04 0.11 14.38
N ARG A 206 -10.62 -1.08 14.61
CA ARG A 206 -11.03 -1.54 15.95
C ARG A 206 -9.87 -2.20 16.72
N GLY A 207 -8.76 -2.46 16.04
CA GLY A 207 -7.59 -3.18 16.54
C GLY A 207 -7.39 -4.52 15.86
N GLU A 208 -6.13 -4.98 15.75
CA GLU A 208 -5.75 -6.16 14.97
C GLU A 208 -6.41 -7.47 15.47
N ASN A 209 -6.68 -7.58 16.78
CA ASN A 209 -7.36 -8.72 17.40
C ASN A 209 -8.87 -8.50 17.61
N ALA A 210 -9.45 -7.39 17.14
CA ALA A 210 -10.86 -7.13 17.37
C ALA A 210 -11.75 -8.17 16.67
N GLU A 211 -12.83 -8.55 17.32
CA GLU A 211 -13.85 -9.43 16.74
C GLU A 211 -14.70 -8.66 15.70
N GLY A 212 -15.39 -9.41 14.83
CA GLY A 212 -16.22 -8.84 13.77
C GLY A 212 -15.41 -8.44 12.54
N THR A 213 -16.07 -7.79 11.60
CA THR A 213 -15.51 -7.45 10.28
C THR A 213 -15.59 -5.95 9.98
N VAL A 214 -14.85 -5.48 9.00
CA VAL A 214 -14.89 -4.07 8.53
C VAL A 214 -16.24 -3.69 7.88
N ASN A 215 -17.18 -4.63 7.73
CA ASN A 215 -18.50 -4.33 7.19
C ASN A 215 -19.27 -3.29 8.01
N ASN A 216 -18.97 -3.14 9.30
CA ASN A 216 -19.54 -2.14 10.18
C ASN A 216 -18.80 -0.81 10.20
N ASP A 217 -17.69 -0.69 9.49
CA ASP A 217 -16.96 0.55 9.34
C ASP A 217 -17.50 1.34 8.13
N LEU A 218 -17.30 2.64 8.16
CA LEU A 218 -17.75 3.57 7.13
C LEU A 218 -16.58 3.93 6.21
N ILE A 219 -16.85 4.04 4.91
CA ILE A 219 -15.89 4.48 3.91
C ILE A 219 -16.41 5.65 3.09
N MET A 220 -15.53 6.62 2.80
CA MET A 220 -15.75 7.70 1.84
C MET A 220 -14.59 7.74 0.86
N ILE A 221 -14.86 7.98 -0.44
CA ILE A 221 -13.84 7.95 -1.51
C ILE A 221 -14.04 9.16 -2.42
N ASN A 222 -12.98 9.94 -2.61
CA ASN A 222 -12.95 11.11 -3.49
C ASN A 222 -12.79 10.68 -4.96
N SER A 223 -13.82 10.07 -5.52
CA SER A 223 -13.80 9.57 -6.90
C SER A 223 -15.17 9.61 -7.54
N ASP A 224 -15.21 10.04 -8.81
CA ASP A 224 -16.41 9.99 -9.65
C ASP A 224 -16.44 8.74 -10.55
N LYS A 225 -15.33 7.99 -10.64
CA LYS A 225 -15.21 6.88 -11.60
C LYS A 225 -14.44 5.70 -11.03
N ILE A 226 -14.85 4.50 -11.46
CA ILE A 226 -14.08 3.27 -11.27
C ILE A 226 -13.57 2.73 -12.61
N THR A 227 -12.51 1.91 -12.56
CA THR A 227 -12.10 1.10 -13.72
C THR A 227 -12.93 -0.18 -13.76
N ILE A 228 -13.49 -0.52 -14.93
CA ILE A 228 -14.15 -1.82 -15.13
C ILE A 228 -13.09 -2.89 -15.34
N LYS A 229 -13.23 -4.01 -14.64
CA LYS A 229 -12.36 -5.19 -14.76
C LYS A 229 -13.10 -6.36 -15.40
N ASP A 230 -12.35 -7.21 -16.11
CA ASP A 230 -12.84 -8.47 -16.66
C ASP A 230 -13.00 -9.54 -15.55
N ASP A 231 -13.50 -10.73 -15.91
CA ASP A 231 -13.71 -11.84 -14.98
C ASP A 231 -12.42 -12.40 -14.34
N MET A 232 -11.25 -11.95 -14.82
CA MET A 232 -9.94 -12.24 -14.23
C MET A 232 -9.44 -11.08 -13.33
N ASN A 233 -10.33 -10.14 -12.98
CA ASN A 233 -10.04 -8.95 -12.20
C ASN A 233 -8.99 -8.00 -12.85
N VAL A 234 -8.82 -8.03 -14.17
CA VAL A 234 -7.90 -7.15 -14.89
C VAL A 234 -8.67 -5.96 -15.46
N PRO A 235 -8.26 -4.70 -15.20
CA PRO A 235 -8.89 -3.54 -15.81
C PRO A 235 -8.86 -3.60 -17.33
N THR A 236 -10.02 -3.33 -17.94
CA THR A 236 -10.23 -3.37 -19.39
C THR A 236 -9.87 -2.06 -20.09
N GLY A 237 -9.75 -0.97 -19.34
CA GLY A 237 -9.62 0.40 -19.84
C GLY A 237 -10.95 1.16 -19.87
N GLU A 238 -12.07 0.47 -19.65
CA GLU A 238 -13.37 1.12 -19.51
C GLU A 238 -13.50 1.79 -18.13
N LEU A 239 -14.09 2.98 -18.11
CA LEU A 239 -14.45 3.72 -16.92
C LEU A 239 -15.97 3.76 -16.75
N LYS A 240 -16.43 3.60 -15.50
CA LYS A 240 -17.85 3.71 -15.14
C LYS A 240 -18.00 4.80 -14.09
N ASP A 241 -18.98 5.68 -14.29
CA ASP A 241 -19.35 6.67 -13.28
C ASP A 241 -19.91 5.98 -12.04
N VAL A 242 -19.55 6.48 -10.86
CA VAL A 242 -20.03 5.89 -9.58
C VAL A 242 -21.47 6.29 -9.26
N GLU A 243 -21.94 7.43 -9.78
CA GLU A 243 -23.25 7.98 -9.48
C GLU A 243 -24.39 6.97 -9.73
N GLY A 244 -25.22 6.78 -8.73
CA GLY A 244 -26.36 5.84 -8.79
C GLY A 244 -25.98 4.37 -8.76
N THR A 245 -24.71 4.04 -8.44
CA THR A 245 -24.22 2.67 -8.29
C THR A 245 -23.84 2.35 -6.85
N VAL A 246 -23.53 1.08 -6.57
CA VAL A 246 -22.98 0.67 -5.27
C VAL A 246 -21.63 1.30 -4.98
N PHE A 247 -20.88 1.74 -6.01
CA PHE A 247 -19.57 2.38 -5.89
C PHE A 247 -19.62 3.86 -5.53
N ASP A 248 -20.82 4.47 -5.42
CA ASP A 248 -20.95 5.87 -5.02
C ASP A 248 -20.67 6.03 -3.52
N CYS A 249 -19.39 6.16 -3.20
CA CYS A 249 -18.87 6.39 -1.86
C CYS A 249 -18.38 7.83 -1.69
N ARG A 250 -18.88 8.81 -2.45
CA ARG A 250 -18.54 10.23 -2.28
C ARG A 250 -19.04 10.80 -0.95
N GLU A 251 -19.99 10.12 -0.33
CA GLU A 251 -20.44 10.29 1.06
C GLU A 251 -20.18 8.99 1.82
N TYR A 252 -20.09 9.05 3.14
CA TYR A 252 -19.83 7.88 3.97
C TYR A 252 -20.91 6.80 3.78
N ARG A 253 -20.46 5.57 3.55
CA ARG A 253 -21.29 4.37 3.44
C ARG A 253 -20.70 3.23 4.25
N PHE A 254 -21.54 2.32 4.74
CA PHE A 254 -21.03 1.10 5.36
C PHE A 254 -20.36 0.19 4.32
N ILE A 255 -19.15 -0.31 4.65
CA ILE A 255 -18.40 -1.23 3.78
C ILE A 255 -19.20 -2.49 3.50
N GLY A 256 -20.03 -2.95 4.46
CA GLY A 256 -20.93 -4.07 4.29
C GLY A 256 -21.93 -3.92 3.13
N GLU A 257 -22.41 -2.69 2.87
CA GLU A 257 -23.31 -2.45 1.73
C GLU A 257 -22.65 -2.72 0.39
N LEU A 258 -21.32 -2.46 0.29
CA LEU A 258 -20.54 -2.77 -0.89
C LEU A 258 -20.32 -4.28 -1.02
N ASN A 259 -19.90 -4.92 0.07
CA ASN A 259 -19.56 -6.35 0.08
C ASN A 259 -20.78 -7.25 -0.16
N ASP A 260 -21.98 -6.83 0.27
CA ASP A 260 -23.24 -7.58 0.10
C ASP A 260 -23.93 -7.33 -1.26
N SER A 261 -23.32 -6.51 -2.12
CA SER A 261 -23.90 -6.15 -3.43
C SER A 261 -23.84 -7.30 -4.43
N ASP A 262 -24.89 -7.40 -5.26
CA ASP A 262 -24.97 -8.29 -6.41
C ASP A 262 -24.40 -7.69 -7.72
N ASP A 263 -23.79 -6.47 -7.67
CA ASP A 263 -23.08 -5.92 -8.84
C ASP A 263 -21.98 -6.87 -9.27
N HIS A 264 -21.89 -7.12 -10.59
CA HIS A 264 -20.95 -8.09 -11.16
C HIS A 264 -19.49 -7.85 -10.71
N GLN A 265 -19.05 -6.58 -10.61
CA GLN A 265 -17.69 -6.25 -10.17
C GLN A 265 -17.43 -6.63 -8.70
N MET A 266 -18.47 -6.68 -7.86
CA MET A 266 -18.39 -7.15 -6.47
C MET A 266 -18.41 -8.67 -6.40
N VAL A 267 -19.29 -9.30 -7.19
CA VAL A 267 -19.48 -10.77 -7.19
C VAL A 267 -18.21 -11.49 -7.63
N ILE A 268 -17.54 -11.05 -8.71
CA ILE A 268 -16.31 -11.68 -9.22
C ILE A 268 -15.14 -11.61 -8.23
N SER A 269 -15.15 -10.63 -7.32
CA SER A 269 -14.12 -10.43 -6.30
C SER A 269 -14.55 -10.90 -4.91
N LYS A 270 -15.79 -11.38 -4.75
CA LYS A 270 -16.39 -11.77 -3.45
C LYS A 270 -16.39 -10.61 -2.45
N GLY A 271 -16.79 -9.42 -2.88
CA GLY A 271 -16.77 -8.17 -2.12
C GLY A 271 -15.93 -7.10 -2.83
N ILE A 272 -15.71 -5.96 -2.16
CA ILE A 272 -14.98 -4.86 -2.77
C ILE A 272 -13.50 -5.25 -2.99
N ASP A 273 -13.07 -5.14 -4.24
CA ASP A 273 -11.69 -5.23 -4.73
C ASP A 273 -11.64 -4.39 -6.01
N GLN A 274 -11.63 -3.05 -5.84
CA GLN A 274 -11.92 -2.13 -6.94
C GLN A 274 -10.96 -0.95 -6.96
N ASN A 275 -10.45 -0.62 -8.16
CA ASN A 275 -9.71 0.62 -8.37
C ASN A 275 -10.66 1.78 -8.64
N PHE A 276 -10.54 2.84 -7.86
CA PHE A 276 -11.20 4.13 -8.02
C PHE A 276 -10.24 5.12 -8.67
N CYS A 277 -10.73 5.86 -9.67
CA CYS A 277 -9.99 6.95 -10.31
C CYS A 277 -10.23 8.22 -9.49
N LEU A 278 -9.21 8.69 -8.80
CA LEU A 278 -9.32 9.78 -7.83
C LEU A 278 -9.53 11.14 -8.51
N ASN A 279 -10.29 12.01 -7.86
CA ASN A 279 -10.46 13.42 -8.23
C ASN A 279 -9.29 14.26 -7.65
N THR A 280 -8.06 13.78 -7.79
CA THR A 280 -6.86 14.43 -7.28
C THR A 280 -6.16 15.25 -8.35
N THR A 281 -5.31 16.19 -7.94
CA THR A 281 -4.45 16.93 -8.85
C THR A 281 -3.07 16.28 -8.87
N ALA A 282 -2.59 15.90 -10.04
CA ALA A 282 -1.28 15.29 -10.21
C ALA A 282 -0.17 16.12 -9.53
N GLY A 283 0.72 15.46 -8.80
CA GLY A 283 1.81 16.09 -8.05
C GLY A 283 1.36 16.86 -6.80
N THR A 284 0.13 16.65 -6.32
CA THR A 284 -0.38 17.23 -5.09
C THR A 284 -0.83 16.13 -4.13
N PHE A 285 -0.23 16.08 -2.96
CA PHE A 285 -0.62 15.19 -1.88
C PHE A 285 -1.97 15.66 -1.31
N SER A 286 -3.02 14.93 -1.62
CA SER A 286 -4.38 15.35 -1.34
C SER A 286 -5.26 14.17 -0.91
N PHE A 287 -6.40 14.48 -0.32
CA PHE A 287 -7.36 13.50 0.17
C PHE A 287 -7.86 12.57 -0.94
N ALA A 288 -7.76 11.27 -0.68
CA ALA A 288 -8.20 10.18 -1.57
C ALA A 288 -9.41 9.42 -1.02
N ALA A 289 -9.34 8.98 0.22
CA ALA A 289 -10.39 8.21 0.88
C ALA A 289 -10.29 8.35 2.40
N ALA A 290 -11.37 8.02 3.10
CA ALA A 290 -11.37 7.90 4.56
C ALA A 290 -12.12 6.65 4.99
N VAL A 291 -11.66 6.03 6.08
CA VAL A 291 -12.36 4.95 6.79
C VAL A 291 -12.55 5.37 8.24
N THR A 292 -13.75 5.16 8.76
CA THR A 292 -14.10 5.47 10.15
C THR A 292 -14.70 4.23 10.80
N SER A 293 -14.16 3.85 11.95
CA SER A 293 -14.79 2.83 12.79
C SER A 293 -15.65 3.48 13.88
N PRO A 294 -16.99 3.33 13.84
CA PRO A 294 -17.84 3.86 14.90
C PRO A 294 -17.54 3.23 16.27
N GLU A 295 -16.98 2.04 16.30
CA GLU A 295 -16.68 1.33 17.55
C GLU A 295 -15.49 1.94 18.28
N SER A 296 -14.34 2.09 17.63
CA SER A 296 -13.12 2.68 18.22
C SER A 296 -13.12 4.20 18.18
N GLY A 297 -13.92 4.81 17.29
CA GLY A 297 -13.89 6.25 17.00
C GLY A 297 -12.69 6.69 16.17
N ILE A 298 -11.82 5.77 15.74
CA ILE A 298 -10.68 6.08 14.88
C ILE A 298 -11.17 6.40 13.48
N THR A 299 -10.75 7.54 12.95
CA THR A 299 -10.88 7.90 11.54
C THR A 299 -9.49 7.97 10.92
N MET A 300 -9.30 7.25 9.82
CA MET A 300 -8.08 7.23 9.02
C MET A 300 -8.39 7.78 7.63
N GLU A 301 -7.68 8.84 7.24
CA GLU A 301 -7.71 9.39 5.88
C GLU A 301 -6.50 8.89 5.10
N CYS A 302 -6.71 8.48 3.87
CA CYS A 302 -5.64 8.21 2.92
C CYS A 302 -5.43 9.44 2.04
N LEU A 303 -4.18 9.92 1.95
CA LEU A 303 -3.75 11.01 1.10
C LEU A 303 -2.73 10.50 0.08
N THR A 304 -2.76 11.04 -1.15
CA THR A 304 -1.81 10.64 -2.19
C THR A 304 -1.69 11.68 -3.31
N ASP A 305 -0.60 11.61 -4.07
CA ASP A 305 -0.42 12.31 -5.36
C ASP A 305 -0.76 11.42 -6.56
N LEU A 306 -1.12 10.17 -6.31
CA LEU A 306 -1.42 9.17 -7.34
C LEU A 306 -2.87 9.28 -7.86
N PRO A 307 -3.13 8.89 -9.13
CA PRO A 307 -4.44 9.06 -9.76
C PRO A 307 -5.46 8.00 -9.39
N GLY A 308 -5.09 6.99 -8.62
CA GLY A 308 -5.98 5.88 -8.28
C GLY A 308 -5.75 5.32 -6.89
N ILE A 309 -6.77 4.63 -6.39
CA ILE A 309 -6.72 3.88 -5.15
C ILE A 309 -7.46 2.56 -5.31
N GLN A 310 -6.81 1.46 -4.95
CA GLN A 310 -7.48 0.16 -4.79
C GLN A 310 -8.08 0.09 -3.39
N ILE A 311 -9.36 -0.22 -3.33
CA ILE A 311 -10.06 -0.54 -2.08
C ILE A 311 -10.30 -2.05 -2.08
N TYR A 312 -9.78 -2.73 -1.03
CA TYR A 312 -9.88 -4.17 -0.90
C TYR A 312 -10.22 -4.57 0.54
N ALA A 313 -11.35 -5.22 0.74
CA ALA A 313 -11.85 -5.57 2.08
C ALA A 313 -11.33 -6.91 2.63
N GLY A 314 -10.15 -7.37 2.21
CA GLY A 314 -9.60 -8.63 2.71
C GLY A 314 -10.43 -9.85 2.32
N ASN A 315 -11.04 -9.85 1.14
CA ASN A 315 -12.01 -10.86 0.65
C ASN A 315 -11.47 -12.30 0.67
N ASN A 316 -10.15 -12.46 0.61
CA ASN A 316 -9.47 -13.76 0.55
C ASN A 316 -8.55 -14.02 1.75
N LEU A 317 -8.66 -13.25 2.83
CA LEU A 317 -7.97 -13.57 4.08
C LEU A 317 -8.45 -14.90 4.64
N GLY A 318 -7.59 -15.63 5.35
CA GLY A 318 -7.91 -16.94 5.95
C GLY A 318 -6.80 -17.98 5.80
N SER A 319 -5.59 -17.55 5.43
CA SER A 319 -4.40 -18.40 5.51
C SER A 319 -4.06 -18.70 6.97
N PRO A 320 -3.54 -19.90 7.28
CA PRO A 320 -2.98 -20.19 8.61
C PRO A 320 -1.85 -19.29 9.07
N LEU A 321 -1.26 -18.53 8.12
CA LEU A 321 -0.21 -17.53 8.40
C LEU A 321 -0.78 -16.12 8.66
N ASP A 322 -2.09 -15.92 8.47
CA ASP A 322 -2.77 -14.66 8.72
C ASP A 322 -3.09 -14.52 10.22
N ILE A 323 -2.04 -14.47 11.03
CA ILE A 323 -2.11 -14.31 12.50
C ILE A 323 -0.92 -13.48 12.93
N LYS A 324 -1.16 -12.37 13.64
CA LYS A 324 -0.10 -11.56 14.23
C LYS A 324 0.10 -11.91 15.71
N THR A 325 -0.96 -11.87 16.48
CA THR A 325 -0.91 -12.18 17.91
C THR A 325 -1.72 -13.44 18.26
N THR A 326 -3.03 -13.37 18.37
CA THR A 326 -3.88 -14.47 18.82
C THR A 326 -5.03 -14.81 17.89
N LYS A 327 -5.61 -13.81 17.21
CA LYS A 327 -6.74 -14.00 16.29
C LYS A 327 -6.24 -14.47 14.91
N ALA A 328 -6.78 -15.57 14.41
CA ALA A 328 -6.68 -15.91 12.99
C ALA A 328 -7.61 -14.99 12.18
N TYR A 329 -7.05 -14.34 11.17
CA TYR A 329 -7.85 -13.43 10.34
C TYR A 329 -8.69 -14.22 9.33
N GLY A 330 -9.86 -13.68 9.05
CA GLY A 330 -10.80 -14.22 8.07
C GLY A 330 -11.26 -13.16 7.08
N GLN A 331 -12.18 -13.57 6.22
CA GLN A 331 -12.79 -12.70 5.22
C GLN A 331 -13.38 -11.44 5.88
N TYR A 332 -13.04 -10.28 5.32
CA TYR A 332 -13.49 -8.95 5.77
C TYR A 332 -12.97 -8.51 7.15
N ASP A 333 -11.93 -9.12 7.67
CA ASP A 333 -11.35 -8.68 8.93
C ASP A 333 -10.55 -7.38 8.81
N ALA A 334 -10.23 -6.95 7.60
CA ALA A 334 -9.50 -5.71 7.34
C ALA A 334 -9.85 -5.07 6.00
N ILE A 335 -9.43 -3.82 5.84
CA ILE A 335 -9.51 -3.07 4.58
C ILE A 335 -8.11 -2.57 4.17
N CYS A 336 -7.81 -2.65 2.87
CA CYS A 336 -6.64 -2.05 2.25
C CYS A 336 -7.03 -0.79 1.47
N LEU A 337 -6.23 0.26 1.62
CA LEU A 337 -6.31 1.51 0.87
C LEU A 337 -4.97 1.67 0.12
N GLU A 338 -4.90 1.11 -1.08
CA GLU A 338 -3.65 1.03 -1.85
C GLU A 338 -3.62 2.15 -2.90
N ALA A 339 -3.03 3.30 -2.54
CA ALA A 339 -2.78 4.37 -3.52
C ALA A 339 -1.84 3.85 -4.63
N GLN A 340 -2.22 4.03 -5.90
CA GLN A 340 -1.52 3.41 -7.02
C GLN A 340 -1.77 4.14 -8.35
N LEU A 341 -0.91 3.88 -9.33
CA LEU A 341 -1.25 4.10 -10.72
C LEU A 341 -2.34 3.10 -11.14
N VAL A 342 -3.17 3.47 -12.12
CA VAL A 342 -4.26 2.59 -12.58
C VAL A 342 -3.68 1.22 -12.98
N PRO A 343 -4.23 0.11 -12.46
CA PRO A 343 -3.72 -1.22 -12.79
C PRO A 343 -3.74 -1.50 -14.28
N ASN A 344 -2.73 -2.20 -14.79
CA ASN A 344 -2.55 -2.50 -16.21
C ASN A 344 -2.36 -1.26 -17.12
N ALA A 345 -2.13 -0.06 -16.57
CA ALA A 345 -1.99 1.17 -17.35
C ALA A 345 -0.88 1.09 -18.43
N VAL A 346 0.13 0.26 -18.23
CA VAL A 346 1.18 0.02 -19.23
C VAL A 346 0.63 -0.53 -20.56
N ASN A 347 -0.51 -1.22 -20.52
CA ASN A 347 -1.19 -1.83 -21.68
C ASN A 347 -2.45 -1.07 -22.10
N LEU A 348 -2.79 0.02 -21.43
CA LEU A 348 -3.99 0.80 -21.66
C LEU A 348 -3.65 2.19 -22.19
N THR A 349 -4.59 2.84 -22.86
CA THR A 349 -4.49 4.21 -23.32
C THR A 349 -5.40 5.12 -22.49
N GLY A 350 -5.01 6.38 -22.33
CA GLY A 350 -5.82 7.37 -21.59
C GLY A 350 -5.57 7.40 -20.09
N PHE A 351 -4.56 6.67 -19.60
CA PHE A 351 -4.12 6.67 -18.21
C PHE A 351 -2.65 7.10 -18.10
N ASP A 352 -2.25 7.53 -16.92
CA ASP A 352 -0.85 7.88 -16.64
C ASP A 352 0.05 6.66 -16.81
N SER A 353 1.14 6.84 -17.55
CA SER A 353 2.07 5.76 -17.84
C SER A 353 2.88 5.39 -16.59
N PRO A 354 2.98 4.09 -16.25
CA PRO A 354 3.86 3.62 -15.18
C PRO A 354 5.34 3.57 -15.62
N VAL A 355 5.65 3.92 -16.87
CA VAL A 355 7.01 3.85 -17.42
C VAL A 355 7.81 5.08 -17.02
N ILE A 356 8.89 4.86 -16.29
CA ILE A 356 9.88 5.89 -15.98
C ILE A 356 11.05 5.83 -16.96
N LYS A 357 11.58 7.00 -17.34
CA LYS A 357 12.65 7.14 -18.32
C LYS A 357 14.04 7.01 -17.69
N ALA A 358 14.97 6.43 -18.42
CA ALA A 358 16.35 6.28 -18.01
C ALA A 358 16.95 7.60 -17.49
N GLY A 359 17.62 7.54 -16.34
CA GLY A 359 18.23 8.69 -15.68
C GLY A 359 17.27 9.64 -14.97
N LYS A 360 15.95 9.43 -15.08
CA LYS A 360 14.96 10.23 -14.35
C LYS A 360 14.70 9.65 -12.97
N LYS A 361 14.46 10.54 -12.02
CA LYS A 361 14.00 10.24 -10.69
C LYS A 361 12.50 10.55 -10.64
N VAL A 362 11.70 9.63 -10.11
CA VAL A 362 10.25 9.78 -9.96
C VAL A 362 9.88 9.50 -8.51
N TYR A 363 8.97 10.27 -7.98
CA TYR A 363 8.42 10.12 -6.64
C TYR A 363 6.92 9.86 -6.68
N HIS A 364 6.43 9.10 -5.69
CA HIS A 364 5.02 8.92 -5.38
C HIS A 364 4.83 8.90 -3.87
N ALA A 365 3.73 9.45 -3.39
CA ALA A 365 3.43 9.55 -1.98
C ALA A 365 2.09 8.89 -1.64
N CYS A 366 2.06 8.18 -0.53
CA CYS A 366 0.85 7.73 0.15
C CYS A 366 0.99 8.07 1.63
N GLY A 367 -0.06 8.52 2.27
CA GLY A 367 -0.04 8.79 3.71
C GLY A 367 -1.36 8.43 4.36
N TYR A 368 -1.28 8.01 5.61
CA TYR A 368 -2.44 7.68 6.44
C TYR A 368 -2.50 8.68 7.60
N ARG A 369 -3.48 9.59 7.57
CA ARG A 369 -3.70 10.64 8.57
C ARG A 369 -4.79 10.23 9.53
N PHE A 370 -4.56 10.47 10.82
CA PHE A 370 -5.50 10.16 11.88
C PHE A 370 -6.14 11.45 12.42
N VAL A 371 -7.49 11.52 12.40
CA VAL A 371 -8.28 12.72 12.73
C VAL A 371 -9.38 12.40 13.74
#